data_0c474c0353352bd29488321758e92a47
#
_entry.id   0c474c0353352bd29488321758e92a47
#
_cell.length_a   1.000
_cell.length_b   1.000
_cell.length_c   1.000
_cell.angle_alpha   90.00
_cell.angle_beta   90.00
_cell.angle_gamma   90.00
#
_symmetry.space_group_name_H-M   'P 1'
#
loop_
_entity.id
_entity.type
_entity.pdbx_description
1 polymer ?
#
loop_
_entity_poly.entity_id
_entity_poly.type
_entity_poly.pdbx_seq_one_letter_code
_entity_poly.pdbx_strand_id
1 'polypeptide(L)'
;MALSKQVWLALEKKAHELRNLCLDTTYWAGSGHIGGGMSVMDIMTVCYHKYMHIKVEEPNWEDRDRFILSKGHAGIAYAPVLCDFGFNDKEMLKTFNLSGSKMGIHLDANKVRGVDASTGSLGHGLSIGVGTALAARLLKKDYKTFVVLGDGELDEGSNWEAAMS
;
A
#
# COMPACT_ATOMS: atom_id res chain seq x y z
N MET A 1 -6.00 -15.19 16.55
CA MET A 1 -5.72 -14.81 17.95
C MET A 1 -5.98 -13.32 18.08
N ALA A 2 -6.74 -12.87 19.09
CA ALA A 2 -7.00 -11.44 19.30
C ALA A 2 -5.70 -10.70 19.68
N LEU A 3 -5.53 -9.47 19.22
CA LEU A 3 -4.40 -8.63 19.60
C LEU A 3 -4.50 -8.25 21.09
N SER A 4 -3.36 -8.19 21.78
CA SER A 4 -3.33 -7.63 23.11
C SER A 4 -3.69 -6.13 23.07
N LYS A 5 -4.26 -5.61 24.16
CA LYS A 5 -4.62 -4.18 24.26
C LYS A 5 -3.41 -3.27 24.01
N GLN A 6 -2.23 -3.67 24.47
CA GLN A 6 -0.99 -2.90 24.25
C GLN A 6 -0.61 -2.82 22.77
N VAL A 7 -0.68 -3.92 22.04
CA VAL A 7 -0.40 -3.96 20.58
C VAL A 7 -1.43 -3.14 19.83
N TRP A 8 -2.71 -3.26 20.20
CA TRP A 8 -3.79 -2.48 19.58
C TRP A 8 -3.55 -0.97 19.74
N LEU A 9 -3.26 -0.50 20.96
CA LEU A 9 -2.97 0.93 21.21
C LEU A 9 -1.74 1.43 20.46
N ALA A 10 -0.70 0.60 20.33
CA ALA A 10 0.49 0.96 19.57
C ALA A 10 0.19 1.13 18.07
N LEU A 11 -0.63 0.25 17.49
CA LEU A 11 -1.04 0.36 16.09
C LEU A 11 -1.96 1.57 15.86
N GLU A 12 -2.89 1.83 16.77
CA GLU A 12 -3.76 3.01 16.71
C GLU A 12 -2.93 4.31 16.73
N LYS A 13 -1.97 4.42 17.66
CA LYS A 13 -1.04 5.54 17.73
C LYS A 13 -0.26 5.70 16.43
N LYS A 14 0.28 4.60 15.89
CA LYS A 14 1.01 4.60 14.61
C LYS A 14 0.12 5.05 13.46
N ALA A 15 -1.12 4.61 13.39
CA ALA A 15 -2.07 5.04 12.37
C ALA A 15 -2.35 6.56 12.45
N HIS A 16 -2.43 7.13 13.65
CA HIS A 16 -2.53 8.57 13.83
C HIS A 16 -1.28 9.34 13.37
N GLU A 17 -0.08 8.85 13.70
CA GLU A 17 1.18 9.43 13.22
C GLU A 17 1.25 9.43 11.68
N LEU A 18 0.86 8.32 11.05
CA LEU A 18 0.83 8.18 9.59
C LEU A 18 -0.23 9.07 8.94
N ARG A 19 -1.40 9.27 9.58
CA ARG A 19 -2.40 10.24 9.11
C ARG A 19 -1.86 11.67 9.13
N ASN A 20 -1.15 12.05 10.18
CA ASN A 20 -0.51 13.36 10.26
C ASN A 20 0.52 13.53 9.13
N LEU A 21 1.37 12.51 8.91
CA LEU A 21 2.34 12.54 7.81
C LEU A 21 1.66 12.58 6.43
N CYS A 22 0.51 11.94 6.27
CA CYS A 22 -0.31 12.04 5.05
C CYS A 22 -0.86 13.47 4.87
N LEU A 23 -1.30 14.13 5.93
CA LEU A 23 -1.74 15.54 5.90
C LEU A 23 -0.59 16.47 5.52
N ASP A 24 0.58 16.31 6.13
CA ASP A 24 1.77 17.09 5.80
C ASP A 24 2.16 16.88 4.33
N THR A 25 2.15 15.64 3.86
CA THR A 25 2.43 15.30 2.45
C THR A 25 1.43 15.96 1.51
N THR A 26 0.15 15.97 1.88
CA THR A 26 -0.91 16.64 1.10
C THR A 26 -0.68 18.15 1.06
N TYR A 27 -0.27 18.74 2.18
CA TYR A 27 0.05 20.16 2.26
C TYR A 27 1.22 20.54 1.34
N TRP A 28 2.31 19.77 1.36
CA TRP A 28 3.45 20.00 0.48
C TRP A 28 3.12 19.81 -1.00
N ALA A 29 2.33 18.78 -1.32
CA ALA A 29 1.92 18.49 -2.69
C ALA A 29 0.89 19.49 -3.26
N GLY A 30 0.13 20.16 -2.41
CA GLY A 30 -1.02 21.01 -2.78
C GLY A 30 -2.17 20.23 -3.42
N SER A 31 -2.10 18.88 -3.44
CA SER A 31 -3.10 18.00 -4.06
C SER A 31 -3.02 16.58 -3.51
N GLY A 32 -4.10 15.81 -3.64
CA GLY A 32 -4.16 14.40 -3.25
C GLY A 32 -5.58 13.93 -2.97
N HIS A 33 -5.80 12.63 -3.08
CA HIS A 33 -7.09 11.99 -2.76
C HIS A 33 -7.16 11.64 -1.27
N ILE A 34 -7.25 12.67 -0.45
CA ILE A 34 -7.10 12.55 1.01
C ILE A 34 -8.15 11.65 1.66
N GLY A 35 -9.40 11.68 1.20
CA GLY A 35 -10.48 10.82 1.74
C GLY A 35 -10.15 9.34 1.58
N GLY A 36 -9.74 8.93 0.38
CA GLY A 36 -9.30 7.56 0.10
C GLY A 36 -8.05 7.16 0.88
N GLY A 37 -7.14 8.12 1.10
CA GLY A 37 -5.93 7.93 1.91
C GLY A 37 -6.24 7.73 3.39
N MET A 38 -7.10 8.58 3.98
CA MET A 38 -7.48 8.50 5.38
C MET A 38 -8.22 7.20 5.71
N SER A 39 -9.10 6.74 4.80
CA SER A 39 -9.90 5.53 5.02
C SER A 39 -9.07 4.24 5.04
N VAL A 40 -7.93 4.20 4.33
CA VAL A 40 -7.09 2.99 4.22
C VAL A 40 -5.99 2.92 5.28
N MET A 41 -5.76 3.99 6.03
CA MET A 41 -4.57 4.13 6.88
C MET A 41 -4.48 3.05 7.97
N ASP A 42 -5.57 2.71 8.65
CA ASP A 42 -5.56 1.66 9.68
C ASP A 42 -5.23 0.30 9.08
N ILE A 43 -5.79 0.00 7.90
CA ILE A 43 -5.55 -1.26 7.18
C ILE A 43 -4.06 -1.37 6.83
N MET A 44 -3.49 -0.34 6.20
CA MET A 44 -2.06 -0.35 5.84
C MET A 44 -1.16 -0.40 7.07
N THR A 45 -1.49 0.34 8.12
CA THR A 45 -0.73 0.30 9.37
C THR A 45 -0.68 -1.12 9.94
N VAL A 46 -1.82 -1.78 10.00
CA VAL A 46 -1.90 -3.14 10.53
C VAL A 46 -1.17 -4.13 9.62
N CYS A 47 -1.30 -4.01 8.31
CA CYS A 47 -0.57 -4.86 7.35
C CYS A 47 0.95 -4.72 7.55
N TYR A 48 1.49 -3.51 7.44
CA TYR A 48 2.93 -3.27 7.46
C TYR A 48 3.57 -3.46 8.84
N HIS A 49 2.92 -3.01 9.91
CA HIS A 49 3.52 -3.03 11.25
C HIS A 49 3.17 -4.28 12.07
N LYS A 50 2.32 -5.19 11.54
CA LYS A 50 1.91 -6.36 12.33
C LYS A 50 1.88 -7.68 11.57
N TYR A 51 1.34 -7.71 10.36
CA TYR A 51 1.01 -8.99 9.72
C TYR A 51 1.94 -9.39 8.59
N MET A 52 2.47 -8.44 7.82
CA MET A 52 3.29 -8.75 6.67
C MET A 52 4.71 -9.15 7.07
N HIS A 53 5.22 -10.19 6.44
CA HIS A 53 6.62 -10.59 6.51
C HIS A 53 7.39 -9.87 5.41
N ILE A 54 8.03 -8.76 5.78
CA ILE A 54 8.82 -7.92 4.87
C ILE A 54 10.10 -7.49 5.55
N LYS A 55 11.15 -7.27 4.74
CA LYS A 55 12.44 -6.76 5.19
C LYS A 55 12.79 -5.53 4.37
N VAL A 56 13.06 -4.43 5.03
CA VAL A 56 13.41 -3.16 4.37
C VAL A 56 14.75 -3.26 3.64
N GLU A 57 15.69 -3.97 4.25
CA GLU A 57 17.05 -4.17 3.74
C GLU A 57 17.05 -5.02 2.47
N GLU A 58 16.07 -5.92 2.33
CA GLU A 58 15.93 -6.84 1.22
C GLU A 58 14.57 -6.62 0.49
N PRO A 59 14.33 -5.46 -0.15
CA PRO A 59 13.02 -5.13 -0.73
C PRO A 59 12.57 -6.10 -1.83
N ASN A 60 13.51 -6.78 -2.45
CA ASN A 60 13.27 -7.78 -3.49
C ASN A 60 13.34 -9.22 -2.97
N TRP A 61 13.34 -9.43 -1.66
CA TRP A 61 13.33 -10.77 -1.07
C TRP A 61 12.14 -11.57 -1.60
N GLU A 62 12.43 -12.73 -2.19
CA GLU A 62 11.42 -13.51 -2.91
C GLU A 62 10.30 -14.04 -2.01
N ASP A 63 10.58 -14.34 -0.74
CA ASP A 63 9.61 -14.90 0.20
C ASP A 63 8.88 -13.84 1.03
N ARG A 64 9.09 -12.54 0.74
CA ARG A 64 8.32 -11.48 1.41
C ARG A 64 6.87 -11.49 0.98
N ASP A 65 5.97 -11.07 1.86
CA ASP A 65 4.58 -10.83 1.51
C ASP A 65 4.45 -9.70 0.48
N ARG A 66 3.37 -9.69 -0.26
CA ARG A 66 3.06 -8.69 -1.30
C ARG A 66 1.87 -7.84 -0.88
N PHE A 67 1.95 -6.54 -1.17
CA PHE A 67 0.87 -5.61 -0.90
C PHE A 67 0.51 -4.82 -2.17
N ILE A 68 -0.75 -4.91 -2.58
CA ILE A 68 -1.27 -4.22 -3.76
C ILE A 68 -2.37 -3.27 -3.31
N LEU A 69 -2.11 -1.97 -3.45
CA LEU A 69 -3.13 -0.94 -3.26
C LEU A 69 -3.87 -0.77 -4.59
N SER A 70 -4.98 -1.51 -4.77
CA SER A 70 -5.74 -1.51 -6.03
C SER A 70 -6.31 -0.11 -6.34
N LYS A 71 -6.85 0.58 -5.33
CA LYS A 71 -7.21 2.00 -5.42
C LYS A 71 -5.95 2.89 -5.43
N GLY A 72 -5.20 2.83 -6.52
CA GLY A 72 -3.89 3.48 -6.65
C GLY A 72 -3.89 4.99 -6.38
N HIS A 73 -5.02 5.67 -6.57
CA HIS A 73 -5.19 7.08 -6.23
C HIS A 73 -5.01 7.40 -4.72
N ALA A 74 -5.09 6.40 -3.83
CA ALA A 74 -4.75 6.55 -2.42
C ALA A 74 -3.23 6.52 -2.14
N GLY A 75 -2.40 6.70 -3.17
CA GLY A 75 -0.93 6.80 -3.05
C GLY A 75 -0.44 7.87 -2.09
N ILE A 76 -1.24 8.93 -1.88
CA ILE A 76 -0.97 9.97 -0.87
C ILE A 76 -0.85 9.41 0.56
N ALA A 77 -1.46 8.28 0.85
CA ALA A 77 -1.32 7.58 2.13
C ALA A 77 -0.28 6.46 2.04
N TYR A 78 -0.14 5.83 0.89
CA TYR A 78 0.79 4.72 0.71
C TYR A 78 2.26 5.18 0.75
N ALA A 79 2.58 6.32 0.15
CA ALA A 79 3.92 6.90 0.20
C ALA A 79 4.40 7.17 1.65
N PRO A 80 3.64 7.84 2.53
CA PRO A 80 3.97 7.96 3.96
C PRO A 80 4.22 6.63 4.67
N VAL A 81 3.39 5.61 4.43
CA VAL A 81 3.58 4.28 5.02
C VAL A 81 4.91 3.66 4.60
N LEU A 82 5.24 3.70 3.31
CA LEU A 82 6.50 3.17 2.78
C LEU A 82 7.73 3.92 3.30
N CYS A 83 7.61 5.23 3.47
CA CYS A 83 8.69 6.04 4.04
C CYS A 83 8.84 5.80 5.54
N ASP A 84 7.76 5.70 6.30
CA ASP A 84 7.82 5.43 7.75
C ASP A 84 8.34 4.02 8.03
N PHE A 85 7.98 3.06 7.19
CA PHE A 85 8.49 1.69 7.29
C PHE A 85 9.98 1.59 6.89
N GLY A 86 10.54 2.58 6.18
CA GLY A 86 11.95 2.69 5.85
C GLY A 86 12.33 2.29 4.42
N PHE A 87 11.36 2.01 3.54
CA PHE A 87 11.64 1.71 2.14
C PHE A 87 12.19 2.91 1.36
N ASN A 88 11.76 4.11 1.72
CA ASN A 88 12.14 5.35 1.04
C ASN A 88 12.42 6.46 2.07
N ASP A 89 13.21 7.44 1.68
CA ASP A 89 13.49 8.62 2.51
C ASP A 89 12.22 9.47 2.68
N LYS A 90 11.93 9.91 3.90
CA LYS A 90 10.81 10.80 4.22
C LYS A 90 10.90 12.15 3.50
N GLU A 91 12.09 12.62 3.16
CA GLU A 91 12.28 13.85 2.38
C GLU A 91 11.64 13.77 0.99
N MET A 92 11.49 12.57 0.43
CA MET A 92 10.79 12.38 -0.86
C MET A 92 9.32 12.78 -0.81
N LEU A 93 8.70 12.75 0.38
CA LEU A 93 7.30 13.16 0.55
C LEU A 93 7.08 14.65 0.27
N LYS A 94 8.10 15.49 0.49
CA LYS A 94 8.03 16.92 0.20
C LYS A 94 7.89 17.24 -1.30
N THR A 95 8.21 16.28 -2.13
CA THR A 95 8.08 16.41 -3.60
C THR A 95 6.95 15.56 -4.18
N PHE A 96 6.12 14.95 -3.33
CA PHE A 96 5.01 14.10 -3.77
C PHE A 96 4.16 14.82 -4.83
N ASN A 97 3.88 14.13 -5.94
CA ASN A 97 3.10 14.62 -7.07
C ASN A 97 3.61 15.93 -7.73
N LEU A 98 4.84 16.35 -7.45
CA LEU A 98 5.46 17.48 -8.15
C LEU A 98 6.17 16.99 -9.42
N SER A 99 6.34 17.88 -10.39
CA SER A 99 7.06 17.56 -11.63
C SER A 99 8.47 17.07 -11.33
N GLY A 100 8.85 15.93 -11.91
CA GLY A 100 10.15 15.29 -11.70
C GLY A 100 10.25 14.41 -10.45
N SER A 101 9.21 14.36 -9.59
CA SER A 101 9.19 13.45 -8.44
C SER A 101 9.09 11.99 -8.87
N LYS A 102 9.70 11.11 -8.08
CA LYS A 102 9.49 9.66 -8.21
C LYS A 102 8.14 9.21 -7.64
N MET A 103 7.57 9.99 -6.71
CA MET A 103 6.30 9.71 -6.04
C MET A 103 5.18 10.52 -6.68
N GLY A 104 4.46 9.94 -7.64
CA GLY A 104 3.24 10.51 -8.21
C GLY A 104 2.00 10.13 -7.40
N ILE A 105 0.81 10.66 -7.78
CA ILE A 105 -0.48 10.28 -7.17
C ILE A 105 -0.65 8.76 -7.16
N HIS A 106 -0.35 8.11 -8.29
CA HIS A 106 -0.28 6.66 -8.42
C HIS A 106 1.20 6.26 -8.32
N LEU A 107 1.54 5.46 -7.30
CA LEU A 107 2.92 5.05 -7.10
C LEU A 107 3.34 4.03 -8.16
N ASP A 108 4.49 4.26 -8.75
CA ASP A 108 5.09 3.41 -9.78
C ASP A 108 6.08 2.43 -9.13
N ALA A 109 5.85 1.13 -9.31
CA ALA A 109 6.69 0.07 -8.77
C ALA A 109 8.14 0.12 -9.29
N ASN A 110 8.38 0.74 -10.45
CA ASN A 110 9.73 0.93 -10.98
C ASN A 110 10.47 2.12 -10.37
N LYS A 111 9.79 2.99 -9.64
CA LYS A 111 10.37 4.24 -9.10
C LYS A 111 10.37 4.30 -7.58
N VAL A 112 9.42 3.62 -6.93
CA VAL A 112 9.21 3.69 -5.48
C VAL A 112 9.46 2.32 -4.88
N ARG A 113 10.46 2.20 -4.02
CA ARG A 113 10.78 0.95 -3.33
C ARG A 113 9.62 0.52 -2.43
N GLY A 114 9.36 -0.77 -2.41
CA GLY A 114 8.29 -1.36 -1.58
C GLY A 114 6.91 -1.39 -2.25
N VAL A 115 6.75 -0.80 -3.44
CA VAL A 115 5.54 -0.92 -4.26
C VAL A 115 5.63 -2.20 -5.08
N ASP A 116 4.67 -3.11 -4.91
CA ASP A 116 4.64 -4.40 -5.61
C ASP A 116 4.03 -4.34 -7.00
N ALA A 117 3.07 -3.44 -7.20
CA ALA A 117 2.42 -3.25 -8.48
C ALA A 117 2.03 -1.78 -8.66
N SER A 118 2.27 -1.25 -9.87
CA SER A 118 1.72 0.04 -10.28
C SER A 118 0.23 -0.12 -10.54
N THR A 119 -0.60 0.66 -9.86
CA THR A 119 -2.06 0.61 -9.95
C THR A 119 -2.62 2.00 -10.23
N GLY A 120 -3.90 2.08 -10.58
CA GLY A 120 -4.56 3.35 -10.89
C GLY A 120 -5.79 3.16 -11.76
N SER A 121 -5.75 2.20 -12.70
CA SER A 121 -6.95 1.71 -13.36
C SER A 121 -7.72 0.82 -12.37
N LEU A 122 -8.86 1.31 -11.90
CA LEU A 122 -9.66 0.61 -10.89
C LEU A 122 -10.10 -0.77 -11.39
N GLY A 123 -10.18 -1.73 -10.46
CA GLY A 123 -10.56 -3.10 -10.75
C GLY A 123 -9.42 -4.02 -11.19
N HIS A 124 -8.22 -3.51 -11.47
CA HIS A 124 -7.09 -4.32 -11.96
C HIS A 124 -6.23 -4.92 -10.84
N GLY A 125 -6.16 -4.28 -9.68
CA GLY A 125 -5.29 -4.72 -8.59
C GLY A 125 -5.63 -6.12 -8.07
N LEU A 126 -6.90 -6.50 -8.04
CA LEU A 126 -7.32 -7.84 -7.61
C LEU A 126 -6.83 -8.92 -8.58
N SER A 127 -6.94 -8.70 -9.88
CA SER A 127 -6.43 -9.63 -10.91
C SER A 127 -4.91 -9.82 -10.79
N ILE A 128 -4.18 -8.72 -10.57
CA ILE A 128 -2.71 -8.79 -10.30
C ILE A 128 -2.46 -9.60 -9.03
N GLY A 129 -3.25 -9.37 -7.98
CA GLY A 129 -3.15 -10.11 -6.72
C GLY A 129 -3.38 -11.60 -6.87
N VAL A 130 -4.40 -12.00 -7.65
CA VAL A 130 -4.67 -13.41 -7.99
C VAL A 130 -3.46 -14.01 -8.70
N GLY A 131 -2.92 -13.34 -9.72
CA GLY A 131 -1.73 -13.80 -10.44
C GLY A 131 -0.52 -13.96 -9.51
N THR A 132 -0.32 -13.00 -8.58
CA THR A 132 0.77 -13.06 -7.60
C THR A 132 0.60 -14.25 -6.62
N ALA A 133 -0.62 -14.48 -6.14
CA ALA A 133 -0.92 -15.61 -5.25
C ALA A 133 -0.79 -16.97 -5.96
N LEU A 134 -1.19 -17.04 -7.24
CA LEU A 134 -0.98 -18.23 -8.07
C LEU A 134 0.51 -18.50 -8.30
N ALA A 135 1.32 -17.46 -8.51
CA ALA A 135 2.77 -17.58 -8.62
C ALA A 135 3.38 -18.17 -7.34
N ALA A 136 2.96 -17.71 -6.15
CA ALA A 136 3.39 -18.29 -4.88
C ALA A 136 3.11 -19.81 -4.84
N ARG A 137 1.89 -20.20 -5.19
CA ARG A 137 1.48 -21.60 -5.22
C ARG A 137 2.30 -22.44 -6.20
N LEU A 138 2.53 -21.95 -7.41
CA LEU A 138 3.33 -22.62 -8.43
C LEU A 138 4.80 -22.78 -8.03
N LEU A 139 5.36 -21.74 -7.41
CA LEU A 139 6.74 -21.70 -6.93
C LEU A 139 6.93 -22.37 -5.56
N LYS A 140 5.87 -22.90 -4.96
CA LYS A 140 5.86 -23.50 -3.61
C LYS A 140 6.41 -22.55 -2.55
N LYS A 141 6.00 -21.28 -2.62
CA LYS A 141 6.32 -20.20 -1.67
C LYS A 141 5.16 -19.99 -0.71
N ASP A 142 5.47 -19.57 0.52
CA ASP A 142 4.47 -19.36 1.58
C ASP A 142 4.06 -17.90 1.75
N TYR A 143 4.56 -16.98 0.90
CA TYR A 143 4.20 -15.57 1.01
C TYR A 143 2.72 -15.34 0.71
N LYS A 144 2.17 -14.35 1.37
CA LYS A 144 0.78 -13.91 1.19
C LYS A 144 0.71 -12.69 0.30
N THR A 145 -0.41 -12.55 -0.40
CA THR A 145 -0.72 -11.36 -1.18
C THR A 145 -1.90 -10.64 -0.54
N PHE A 146 -1.68 -9.41 -0.13
CA PHE A 146 -2.70 -8.52 0.42
C PHE A 146 -3.12 -7.53 -0.67
N VAL A 147 -4.41 -7.47 -0.95
CA VAL A 147 -4.98 -6.53 -1.93
C VAL A 147 -6.00 -5.67 -1.23
N VAL A 148 -5.89 -4.36 -1.36
CA VAL A 148 -6.85 -3.42 -0.81
C VAL A 148 -7.56 -2.68 -1.94
N LEU A 149 -8.87 -2.85 -1.99
CA LEU A 149 -9.76 -2.23 -2.96
C LEU A 149 -10.48 -1.02 -2.32
N GLY A 150 -10.96 -0.12 -3.17
CA GLY A 150 -11.96 0.88 -2.77
C GLY A 150 -13.36 0.29 -2.81
N ASP A 151 -14.29 0.87 -2.05
CA ASP A 151 -15.70 0.47 -2.06
C ASP A 151 -16.34 0.71 -3.44
N GLY A 152 -16.19 1.90 -4.01
CA GLY A 152 -16.66 2.20 -5.36
C GLY A 152 -15.92 1.42 -6.46
N GLU A 153 -14.68 1.00 -6.21
CA GLU A 153 -13.93 0.13 -7.12
C GLU A 153 -14.57 -1.25 -7.29
N LEU A 154 -15.37 -1.70 -6.33
CA LEU A 154 -16.07 -2.99 -6.42
C LEU A 154 -17.15 -3.01 -7.52
N ASP A 155 -17.53 -1.85 -8.05
CA ASP A 155 -18.44 -1.77 -9.21
C ASP A 155 -17.75 -2.13 -10.53
N GLU A 156 -16.42 -2.21 -10.56
CA GLU A 156 -15.68 -2.67 -11.74
C GLU A 156 -15.85 -4.18 -11.93
N GLY A 157 -16.31 -4.59 -13.12
CA GLY A 157 -16.56 -5.99 -13.46
C GLY A 157 -15.33 -6.88 -13.34
N SER A 158 -14.14 -6.35 -13.63
CA SER A 158 -12.86 -7.07 -13.52
C SER A 158 -12.54 -7.60 -12.13
N ASN A 159 -13.07 -6.97 -11.06
CA ASN A 159 -12.94 -7.51 -9.70
C ASN A 159 -13.68 -8.84 -9.54
N TRP A 160 -14.87 -8.91 -10.13
CA TRP A 160 -15.71 -10.13 -10.07
C TRP A 160 -15.17 -11.23 -10.97
N GLU A 161 -14.60 -10.88 -12.12
CA GLU A 161 -13.87 -11.82 -12.97
C GLU A 161 -12.66 -12.43 -12.22
N ALA A 162 -11.88 -11.59 -11.52
CA ALA A 162 -10.77 -12.05 -10.70
C ALA A 162 -11.23 -12.93 -9.52
N ALA A 163 -12.36 -12.59 -8.89
CA ALA A 163 -12.90 -13.36 -7.76
C ALA A 163 -13.45 -14.73 -8.18
N MET A 164 -13.84 -14.89 -9.45
CA MET A 164 -14.34 -16.15 -10.00
C MET A 164 -13.24 -17.05 -10.58
N SER A 165 -12.04 -16.54 -10.79
CA SER A 165 -10.91 -17.27 -11.35
C SER A 165 -10.15 -18.06 -10.28
#